data_a6555c271a81064bcb994c941a1ec865
#
_entry.id   a6555c271a81064bcb994c941a1ec865
#
_cell.length_a   1.000
_cell.length_b   1.000
_cell.length_c   1.000
_cell.angle_alpha   90.00
_cell.angle_beta   90.00
_cell.angle_gamma   90.00
#
_symmetry.space_group_name_H-M   'P 1'
#
loop_
_entity.id
_entity.type
_entity.pdbx_description
1 polymer ?
#
loop_
_entity_poly.entity_id
_entity_poly.type
_entity_poly.pdbx_seq_one_letter_code
_entity_poly.pdbx_strand_id
1 'polypeptide(L)'
;VNILVVDDDPHIVRALAITLKGQGYTVVTATDGESALRAAAQRPIAVMILDLGLPDMDGNAVIAALREWSAVPILVLSARHGSNDKVEALDAGADDYITKPFGLEELLARLRALLRRSTEPSEEITRVETSSFTVDLGKRQITKAGQDVRMTPTEWNILDILVRNPDKLITQQQLLTEVWGPAYAKEANYLRVYMAQLRRKLEKEPGSPRHLITEPGMGYRFVP
;
A
#
# COMPACT_ATOMS: atom_id res chain seq x y z
N VAL A 1 9.58 -16.27 -3.78
CA VAL A 1 8.68 -15.21 -3.30
C VAL A 1 7.32 -15.82 -3.03
N ASN A 2 6.81 -15.73 -1.79
CA ASN A 2 5.53 -16.31 -1.39
C ASN A 2 4.41 -15.28 -1.58
N ILE A 3 3.36 -15.65 -2.31
CA ILE A 3 2.14 -14.84 -2.49
C ILE A 3 1.00 -15.57 -1.78
N LEU A 4 0.29 -14.86 -0.91
CA LEU A 4 -0.92 -15.38 -0.28
C LEU A 4 -2.14 -14.94 -1.10
N VAL A 5 -2.93 -15.89 -1.56
CA VAL A 5 -4.19 -15.67 -2.29
C VAL A 5 -5.33 -16.04 -1.37
N VAL A 6 -6.21 -15.08 -1.11
CA VAL A 6 -7.38 -15.19 -0.21
C VAL A 6 -8.64 -14.90 -0.99
N ASP A 7 -9.45 -15.91 -1.23
CA ASP A 7 -10.73 -15.81 -1.92
C ASP A 7 -11.53 -17.08 -1.59
N ASP A 8 -12.83 -16.95 -1.37
CA ASP A 8 -13.72 -18.09 -1.06
C ASP A 8 -14.14 -18.86 -2.33
N ASP A 9 -13.96 -18.26 -3.51
CA ASP A 9 -14.22 -18.95 -4.79
C ASP A 9 -13.04 -19.85 -5.20
N PRO A 10 -13.21 -21.19 -5.16
CA PRO A 10 -12.16 -22.13 -5.49
C PRO A 10 -11.68 -22.04 -6.95
N HIS A 11 -12.52 -21.53 -7.86
CA HIS A 11 -12.15 -21.34 -9.26
C HIS A 11 -11.18 -20.18 -9.41
N ILE A 12 -11.41 -19.07 -8.72
CA ILE A 12 -10.53 -17.90 -8.70
C ILE A 12 -9.20 -18.28 -8.05
N VAL A 13 -9.22 -18.91 -6.87
CA VAL A 13 -8.01 -19.37 -6.17
C VAL A 13 -7.18 -20.28 -7.06
N ARG A 14 -7.82 -21.27 -7.72
CA ARG A 14 -7.11 -22.20 -8.60
C ARG A 14 -6.51 -21.51 -9.82
N ALA A 15 -7.25 -20.63 -10.48
CA ALA A 15 -6.79 -19.88 -11.65
C ALA A 15 -5.59 -19.00 -11.30
N LEU A 16 -5.68 -18.24 -10.20
CA LEU A 16 -4.59 -17.41 -9.72
C LEU A 16 -3.37 -18.24 -9.31
N ALA A 17 -3.58 -19.37 -8.61
CA ALA A 17 -2.48 -20.24 -8.20
C ALA A 17 -1.71 -20.81 -9.38
N ILE A 18 -2.41 -21.26 -10.44
CA ILE A 18 -1.76 -21.77 -11.66
C ILE A 18 -0.96 -20.66 -12.34
N THR A 19 -1.57 -19.50 -12.53
CA THR A 19 -0.94 -18.36 -13.19
C THR A 19 0.31 -17.87 -12.44
N LEU A 20 0.18 -17.66 -11.13
CA LEU A 20 1.28 -17.15 -10.32
C LEU A 20 2.42 -18.15 -10.22
N LYS A 21 2.13 -19.45 -10.13
CA LYS A 21 3.14 -20.50 -10.20
C LYS A 21 3.86 -20.51 -11.56
N GLY A 22 3.14 -20.29 -12.65
CA GLY A 22 3.71 -20.15 -13.99
C GLY A 22 4.66 -18.94 -14.12
N GLN A 23 4.51 -17.93 -13.28
CA GLN A 23 5.42 -16.77 -13.16
C GLN A 23 6.57 -17.00 -12.16
N GLY A 24 6.73 -18.20 -11.61
CA GLY A 24 7.81 -18.54 -10.68
C GLY A 24 7.54 -18.16 -9.21
N TYR A 25 6.31 -17.79 -8.85
CA TYR A 25 5.95 -17.51 -7.46
C TYR A 25 5.54 -18.76 -6.70
N THR A 26 5.80 -18.78 -5.39
CA THR A 26 5.21 -19.77 -4.50
C THR A 26 3.86 -19.24 -4.01
N VAL A 27 2.80 -20.04 -4.12
CA VAL A 27 1.45 -19.61 -3.76
C VAL A 27 0.99 -20.34 -2.51
N VAL A 28 0.57 -19.55 -1.53
CA VAL A 28 -0.18 -19.98 -0.33
C VAL A 28 -1.63 -19.57 -0.55
N THR A 29 -2.58 -20.40 -0.18
CA THR A 29 -4.01 -20.12 -0.37
C THR A 29 -4.75 -20.13 0.96
N ALA A 30 -5.77 -19.27 1.07
CA ALA A 30 -6.73 -19.25 2.16
C ALA A 30 -8.13 -18.99 1.59
N THR A 31 -9.17 -19.49 2.23
CA THR A 31 -10.57 -19.38 1.79
C THR A 31 -11.43 -18.49 2.69
N ASP A 32 -10.84 -17.97 3.75
CA ASP A 32 -11.50 -17.17 4.77
C ASP A 32 -10.49 -16.26 5.48
N GLY A 33 -10.97 -15.26 6.20
CA GLY A 33 -10.13 -14.26 6.85
C GLY A 33 -9.28 -14.81 7.98
N GLU A 34 -9.81 -15.74 8.77
CA GLU A 34 -9.07 -16.34 9.89
C GLU A 34 -7.87 -17.16 9.37
N SER A 35 -8.07 -17.98 8.34
CA SER A 35 -7.01 -18.76 7.72
C SER A 35 -5.98 -17.87 7.02
N ALA A 36 -6.41 -16.74 6.45
CA ALA A 36 -5.52 -15.75 5.85
C ALA A 36 -4.57 -15.12 6.88
N LEU A 37 -5.12 -14.62 8.00
CA LEU A 37 -4.32 -14.05 9.09
C LEU A 37 -3.35 -15.07 9.69
N ARG A 38 -3.80 -16.31 9.89
CA ARG A 38 -2.96 -17.41 10.37
C ARG A 38 -1.83 -17.73 9.40
N ALA A 39 -2.11 -17.81 8.09
CA ALA A 39 -1.10 -18.05 7.07
C ALA A 39 -0.05 -16.94 7.01
N ALA A 40 -0.49 -15.67 7.12
CA ALA A 40 0.39 -14.51 7.14
C ALA A 40 1.30 -14.46 8.38
N ALA A 41 0.82 -14.95 9.53
CA ALA A 41 1.62 -15.03 10.76
C ALA A 41 2.66 -16.16 10.73
N GLN A 42 2.35 -17.26 10.06
CA GLN A 42 3.21 -18.48 10.06
C GLN A 42 4.27 -18.48 8.97
N ARG A 43 4.15 -17.65 7.94
CA ARG A 43 5.02 -17.69 6.76
C ARG A 43 5.44 -16.29 6.33
N PRO A 44 6.65 -16.11 5.80
CA PRO A 44 7.04 -14.86 5.18
C PRO A 44 6.25 -14.67 3.88
N ILE A 45 5.25 -13.82 3.90
CA ILE A 45 4.43 -13.44 2.75
C ILE A 45 4.99 -12.15 2.16
N ALA A 46 5.23 -12.13 0.86
CA ALA A 46 5.73 -10.96 0.16
C ALA A 46 4.60 -10.03 -0.34
N VAL A 47 3.45 -10.61 -0.72
CA VAL A 47 2.23 -9.88 -1.10
C VAL A 47 1.03 -10.75 -0.75
N MET A 48 -0.04 -10.13 -0.25
CA MET A 48 -1.36 -10.74 -0.09
C MET A 48 -2.29 -10.23 -1.21
N ILE A 49 -2.96 -11.16 -1.90
CA ILE A 49 -4.09 -10.87 -2.79
C ILE A 49 -5.34 -11.26 -2.02
N LEU A 50 -6.27 -10.31 -1.82
CA LEU A 50 -7.38 -10.46 -0.89
C LEU A 50 -8.72 -10.09 -1.52
N ASP A 51 -9.67 -11.01 -1.51
CA ASP A 51 -11.09 -10.66 -1.73
C ASP A 51 -11.69 -10.04 -0.46
N LEU A 52 -12.60 -9.08 -0.65
CA LEU A 52 -13.34 -8.46 0.47
C LEU A 52 -14.56 -9.28 0.90
N GLY A 53 -15.10 -10.11 0.00
CA GLY A 53 -16.32 -10.88 0.23
C GLY A 53 -16.08 -12.24 0.87
N LEU A 54 -15.37 -12.31 2.00
CA LEU A 54 -15.07 -13.58 2.66
C LEU A 54 -16.27 -14.07 3.50
N PRO A 55 -16.39 -15.41 3.74
CA PRO A 55 -17.55 -15.99 4.41
C PRO A 55 -17.60 -15.75 5.92
N ASP A 56 -16.45 -15.50 6.55
CA ASP A 56 -16.33 -15.39 8.02
C ASP A 56 -16.25 -13.93 8.48
N MET A 57 -15.61 -13.05 7.69
CA MET A 57 -15.48 -11.63 8.03
C MET A 57 -15.28 -10.77 6.77
N ASP A 58 -15.57 -9.47 6.86
CA ASP A 58 -15.26 -8.53 5.76
C ASP A 58 -13.75 -8.41 5.57
N GLY A 59 -13.30 -8.38 4.30
CA GLY A 59 -11.87 -8.25 3.99
C GLY A 59 -11.23 -6.97 4.54
N ASN A 60 -11.99 -5.88 4.72
CA ASN A 60 -11.49 -4.68 5.40
C ASN A 60 -11.11 -4.96 6.87
N ALA A 61 -11.83 -5.85 7.55
CA ALA A 61 -11.47 -6.29 8.90
C ALA A 61 -10.16 -7.12 8.88
N VAL A 62 -9.97 -7.97 7.86
CA VAL A 62 -8.70 -8.70 7.66
C VAL A 62 -7.54 -7.73 7.48
N ILE A 63 -7.72 -6.69 6.63
CA ILE A 63 -6.71 -5.65 6.40
C ILE A 63 -6.36 -4.95 7.71
N ALA A 64 -7.36 -4.48 8.45
CA ALA A 64 -7.14 -3.77 9.72
C ALA A 64 -6.40 -4.64 10.74
N ALA A 65 -6.83 -5.89 10.94
CA ALA A 65 -6.17 -6.84 11.84
C ALA A 65 -4.73 -7.14 11.42
N LEU A 66 -4.47 -7.31 10.12
CA LEU A 66 -3.12 -7.53 9.61
C LEU A 66 -2.21 -6.32 9.87
N ARG A 67 -2.72 -5.11 9.72
CA ARG A 67 -1.96 -3.86 9.90
C ARG A 67 -1.54 -3.60 11.35
N GLU A 68 -2.14 -4.24 12.33
CA GLU A 68 -1.69 -4.17 13.73
C GLU A 68 -0.26 -4.72 13.90
N TRP A 69 0.17 -5.65 13.08
CA TRP A 69 1.45 -6.34 13.24
C TRP A 69 2.28 -6.52 11.96
N SER A 70 1.72 -6.25 10.77
CA SER A 70 2.39 -6.49 9.48
C SER A 70 2.19 -5.35 8.50
N ALA A 71 3.26 -5.03 7.76
CA ALA A 71 3.25 -4.09 6.64
C ALA A 71 3.28 -4.80 5.27
N VAL A 72 2.94 -6.10 5.21
CA VAL A 72 2.91 -6.84 3.94
C VAL A 72 1.99 -6.13 2.93
N PRO A 73 2.42 -5.94 1.66
CA PRO A 73 1.60 -5.35 0.63
C PRO A 73 0.31 -6.13 0.41
N ILE A 74 -0.83 -5.43 0.30
CA ILE A 74 -2.15 -6.01 0.07
C ILE A 74 -2.73 -5.47 -1.23
N LEU A 75 -3.01 -6.38 -2.17
CA LEU A 75 -3.76 -6.14 -3.39
C LEU A 75 -5.18 -6.66 -3.20
N VAL A 76 -6.15 -5.76 -3.14
CA VAL A 76 -7.57 -6.14 -3.05
C VAL A 76 -8.12 -6.53 -4.41
N LEU A 77 -8.81 -7.67 -4.49
CA LEU A 77 -9.64 -8.08 -5.63
C LEU A 77 -11.10 -8.12 -5.17
N SER A 78 -11.98 -7.30 -5.73
CA SER A 78 -13.37 -7.27 -5.26
C SER A 78 -14.37 -7.04 -6.37
N ALA A 79 -15.56 -7.63 -6.23
CA ALA A 79 -16.71 -7.34 -7.07
C ALA A 79 -17.39 -6.00 -6.71
N ARG A 80 -16.97 -5.35 -5.64
CA ARG A 80 -17.49 -4.03 -5.24
C ARG A 80 -16.93 -2.97 -6.19
N HIS A 81 -17.81 -2.22 -6.86
CA HIS A 81 -17.44 -1.25 -7.89
C HIS A 81 -17.52 0.20 -7.40
N GLY A 82 -17.99 0.43 -6.19
CA GLY A 82 -18.16 1.76 -5.62
C GLY A 82 -16.83 2.48 -5.41
N SER A 83 -16.79 3.79 -5.71
CA SER A 83 -15.63 4.61 -5.36
C SER A 83 -15.38 4.62 -3.84
N ASN A 84 -16.45 4.52 -3.04
CA ASN A 84 -16.38 4.46 -1.58
C ASN A 84 -15.73 3.14 -1.12
N ASP A 85 -16.07 1.99 -1.71
CA ASP A 85 -15.48 0.70 -1.36
C ASP A 85 -13.96 0.69 -1.57
N LYS A 86 -13.49 1.31 -2.66
CA LYS A 86 -12.05 1.47 -2.92
C LYS A 86 -11.39 2.34 -1.85
N VAL A 87 -12.00 3.46 -1.51
CA VAL A 87 -11.49 4.38 -0.48
C VAL A 87 -11.46 3.68 0.88
N GLU A 88 -12.52 2.95 1.25
CA GLU A 88 -12.57 2.20 2.51
C GLU A 88 -11.46 1.15 2.62
N ALA A 89 -11.23 0.37 1.56
CA ALA A 89 -10.17 -0.62 1.55
C ALA A 89 -8.76 0.02 1.67
N LEU A 90 -8.53 1.12 0.96
CA LEU A 90 -7.28 1.86 1.04
C LEU A 90 -7.10 2.54 2.41
N ASP A 91 -8.19 3.07 2.99
CA ASP A 91 -8.16 3.66 4.33
C ASP A 91 -7.95 2.60 5.43
N ALA A 92 -8.46 1.38 5.25
CA ALA A 92 -8.15 0.24 6.09
C ALA A 92 -6.66 -0.19 5.99
N GLY A 93 -5.94 0.22 4.94
CA GLY A 93 -4.51 -0.03 4.75
C GLY A 93 -4.15 -0.93 3.57
N ALA A 94 -5.06 -1.16 2.61
CA ALA A 94 -4.71 -1.81 1.35
C ALA A 94 -3.72 -0.94 0.55
N ASP A 95 -2.87 -1.57 -0.26
CA ASP A 95 -1.87 -0.88 -1.08
C ASP A 95 -2.36 -0.64 -2.51
N ASP A 96 -3.29 -1.46 -2.99
CA ASP A 96 -3.90 -1.34 -4.30
C ASP A 96 -5.25 -2.08 -4.37
N TYR A 97 -6.03 -1.80 -5.41
CA TYR A 97 -7.38 -2.34 -5.58
C TYR A 97 -7.67 -2.66 -7.05
N ILE A 98 -8.19 -3.84 -7.32
CA ILE A 98 -8.67 -4.27 -8.63
C ILE A 98 -10.14 -4.69 -8.53
N THR A 99 -10.97 -4.22 -9.45
CA THR A 99 -12.37 -4.63 -9.57
C THR A 99 -12.51 -5.92 -10.38
N LYS A 100 -13.32 -6.86 -9.91
CA LYS A 100 -13.74 -8.04 -10.69
C LYS A 100 -14.85 -7.63 -11.69
N PRO A 101 -14.85 -8.11 -12.98
CA PRO A 101 -13.82 -8.94 -13.59
C PRO A 101 -12.56 -8.16 -13.96
N PHE A 102 -11.39 -8.80 -13.88
CA PHE A 102 -10.10 -8.18 -14.14
C PHE A 102 -9.31 -8.93 -15.22
N GLY A 103 -8.43 -8.19 -15.90
CA GLY A 103 -7.46 -8.77 -16.81
C GLY A 103 -6.27 -9.37 -16.07
N LEU A 104 -5.79 -10.53 -16.52
CA LEU A 104 -4.65 -11.22 -15.92
C LEU A 104 -3.37 -10.38 -16.01
N GLU A 105 -3.16 -9.70 -17.13
CA GLU A 105 -2.00 -8.82 -17.34
C GLU A 105 -2.03 -7.62 -16.39
N GLU A 106 -3.21 -7.06 -16.12
CA GLU A 106 -3.39 -5.98 -15.15
C GLU A 106 -3.00 -6.46 -13.74
N LEU A 107 -3.51 -7.59 -13.30
CA LEU A 107 -3.17 -8.17 -12.00
C LEU A 107 -1.67 -8.40 -11.87
N LEU A 108 -1.04 -9.01 -12.87
CA LEU A 108 0.40 -9.27 -12.84
C LEU A 108 1.24 -7.98 -12.85
N ALA A 109 0.80 -6.95 -13.57
CA ALA A 109 1.48 -5.65 -13.58
C ALA A 109 1.44 -4.98 -12.20
N ARG A 110 0.27 -4.99 -11.55
CA ARG A 110 0.09 -4.44 -10.18
C ARG A 110 0.87 -5.24 -9.15
N LEU A 111 0.84 -6.56 -9.24
CA LEU A 111 1.60 -7.44 -8.37
C LEU A 111 3.12 -7.17 -8.46
N ARG A 112 3.66 -7.03 -9.70
CA ARG A 112 5.08 -6.67 -9.89
C ARG A 112 5.40 -5.29 -9.30
N ALA A 113 4.49 -4.32 -9.43
CA ALA A 113 4.68 -3.00 -8.83
C ALA A 113 4.76 -3.07 -7.29
N LEU A 114 3.89 -3.86 -6.65
CA LEU A 114 3.91 -4.07 -5.20
C LEU A 114 5.20 -4.78 -4.74
N LEU A 115 5.62 -5.80 -5.45
CA LEU A 115 6.86 -6.54 -5.13
C LEU A 115 8.13 -5.68 -5.28
N ARG A 116 8.21 -4.82 -6.31
CA ARG A 116 9.34 -3.92 -6.52
C ARG A 116 9.47 -2.91 -5.38
N ARG A 117 8.35 -2.40 -4.86
CA ARG A 117 8.32 -1.43 -3.74
C ARG A 117 8.96 -1.96 -2.45
N SER A 118 9.05 -3.28 -2.28
CA SER A 118 9.64 -3.89 -1.09
C SER A 118 11.16 -4.11 -1.18
N THR A 119 11.81 -3.86 -2.34
CA THR A 119 13.19 -4.34 -2.61
C THR A 119 14.23 -3.31 -2.99
N GLU A 120 13.91 -2.05 -3.29
CA GLU A 120 14.93 -1.08 -3.76
C GLU A 120 15.39 -0.10 -2.65
N PRO A 121 16.71 -0.06 -2.31
CA PRO A 121 17.34 1.05 -1.60
C PRO A 121 17.82 2.10 -2.60
N SER A 122 17.50 3.36 -2.41
CA SER A 122 18.07 4.45 -3.20
C SER A 122 19.05 5.24 -2.33
N GLU A 123 20.24 5.51 -2.92
CA GLU A 123 21.33 6.21 -2.28
C GLU A 123 21.20 7.75 -2.42
N GLU A 124 21.63 8.46 -1.38
CA GLU A 124 22.15 9.83 -1.26
C GLU A 124 21.50 10.80 -0.26
N ILE A 125 20.27 10.64 0.17
CA ILE A 125 19.79 11.38 1.35
C ILE A 125 19.47 10.35 2.41
N THR A 126 20.33 10.19 3.41
CA THR A 126 20.15 9.12 4.38
C THR A 126 19.23 9.51 5.54
N ARG A 127 19.15 10.80 5.90
CA ARG A 127 18.37 11.24 7.07
C ARG A 127 17.85 12.66 6.92
N VAL A 128 16.56 12.85 7.18
CA VAL A 128 15.90 14.16 7.25
C VAL A 128 15.24 14.33 8.60
N GLU A 129 15.54 15.42 9.30
CA GLU A 129 14.94 15.79 10.57
C GLU A 129 13.97 16.95 10.38
N THR A 130 12.78 16.81 10.93
CA THR A 130 11.76 17.85 10.96
C THR A 130 11.44 18.24 12.39
N SER A 131 10.61 19.25 12.59
CA SER A 131 10.13 19.62 13.94
C SER A 131 9.20 18.58 14.57
N SER A 132 8.72 17.59 13.81
CA SER A 132 7.69 16.64 14.25
C SER A 132 8.16 15.19 14.21
N PHE A 133 9.03 14.83 13.26
CA PHE A 133 9.51 13.47 13.07
C PHE A 133 10.86 13.44 12.35
N THR A 134 11.53 12.31 12.41
CA THR A 134 12.77 12.05 11.68
C THR A 134 12.57 10.91 10.70
N VAL A 135 13.06 11.04 9.47
CA VAL A 135 13.06 9.99 8.44
C VAL A 135 14.48 9.56 8.17
N ASP A 136 14.78 8.28 8.34
CA ASP A 136 16.02 7.64 7.89
C ASP A 136 15.70 6.79 6.66
N LEU A 137 16.03 7.32 5.49
CA LEU A 137 15.75 6.67 4.21
C LEU A 137 16.63 5.43 4.01
N GLY A 138 17.87 5.46 4.52
CA GLY A 138 18.79 4.33 4.40
C GLY A 138 18.32 3.11 5.20
N LYS A 139 17.77 3.34 6.39
CA LYS A 139 17.22 2.28 7.26
C LYS A 139 15.74 2.01 7.02
N ARG A 140 15.08 2.79 6.17
CA ARG A 140 13.63 2.79 6.00
C ARG A 140 12.88 2.89 7.33
N GLN A 141 13.33 3.81 8.17
CA GLN A 141 12.82 4.00 9.52
C GLN A 141 12.33 5.42 9.73
N ILE A 142 11.22 5.56 10.44
CA ILE A 142 10.68 6.85 10.85
C ILE A 142 10.50 6.84 12.35
N THR A 143 10.96 7.90 13.00
CA THR A 143 10.77 8.10 14.44
C THR A 143 9.99 9.38 14.70
N LYS A 144 8.99 9.30 15.59
CA LYS A 144 8.23 10.43 16.11
C LYS A 144 8.19 10.37 17.63
N ALA A 145 8.61 11.43 18.30
CA ALA A 145 8.73 11.47 19.75
C ALA A 145 9.52 10.28 20.34
N GLY A 146 10.59 9.84 19.63
CA GLY A 146 11.44 8.73 20.06
C GLY A 146 10.86 7.33 19.83
N GLN A 147 9.68 7.22 19.21
CA GLN A 147 9.05 5.93 18.89
C GLN A 147 9.05 5.68 17.38
N ASP A 148 9.22 4.42 16.99
CA ASP A 148 9.14 4.01 15.59
C ASP A 148 7.71 4.10 15.07
N VAL A 149 7.56 4.70 13.89
CA VAL A 149 6.29 4.81 13.18
C VAL A 149 6.23 3.78 12.07
N ARG A 150 5.29 2.85 12.14
CA ARG A 150 5.10 1.83 11.10
C ARG A 150 4.44 2.44 9.87
N MET A 151 5.04 2.17 8.70
CA MET A 151 4.52 2.56 7.40
C MET A 151 4.21 1.34 6.56
N THR A 152 3.14 1.40 5.78
CA THR A 152 2.94 0.44 4.69
C THR A 152 3.92 0.73 3.54
N PRO A 153 4.18 -0.22 2.64
CA PRO A 153 5.06 0.02 1.49
C PRO A 153 4.63 1.21 0.63
N THR A 154 3.34 1.40 0.43
CA THR A 154 2.81 2.52 -0.36
C THR A 154 2.97 3.86 0.35
N GLU A 155 2.66 3.93 1.64
CA GLU A 155 2.93 5.13 2.46
C GLU A 155 4.42 5.50 2.42
N TRP A 156 5.29 4.50 2.55
CA TRP A 156 6.74 4.71 2.49
C TRP A 156 7.16 5.29 1.15
N ASN A 157 6.69 4.73 0.03
CA ASN A 157 7.08 5.18 -1.30
C ASN A 157 6.62 6.61 -1.59
N ILE A 158 5.42 6.99 -1.17
CA ILE A 158 4.95 8.37 -1.29
C ILE A 158 5.87 9.30 -0.49
N LEU A 159 6.16 8.93 0.75
CA LEU A 159 7.00 9.73 1.63
C LEU A 159 8.44 9.84 1.10
N ASP A 160 9.02 8.75 0.61
CA ASP A 160 10.38 8.71 0.04
C ASP A 160 10.52 9.69 -1.13
N ILE A 161 9.56 9.68 -2.07
CA ILE A 161 9.55 10.61 -3.20
C ILE A 161 9.49 12.06 -2.70
N LEU A 162 8.63 12.35 -1.74
CA LEU A 162 8.46 13.70 -1.21
C LEU A 162 9.70 14.17 -0.45
N VAL A 163 10.25 13.34 0.43
CA VAL A 163 11.43 13.65 1.27
C VAL A 163 12.69 13.83 0.45
N ARG A 164 12.84 13.11 -0.66
CA ARG A 164 13.97 13.30 -1.61
C ARG A 164 13.87 14.57 -2.42
N ASN A 165 12.72 15.22 -2.46
CA ASN A 165 12.49 16.45 -3.17
C ASN A 165 11.98 17.55 -2.22
N PRO A 166 12.78 17.94 -1.19
CA PRO A 166 12.36 18.94 -0.22
C PRO A 166 12.06 20.27 -0.92
N ASP A 167 11.02 20.95 -0.45
CA ASP A 167 10.52 22.24 -0.96
C ASP A 167 10.07 22.26 -2.44
N LYS A 168 10.15 21.13 -3.15
CA LYS A 168 9.65 21.03 -4.53
C LYS A 168 8.20 20.59 -4.56
N LEU A 169 7.44 21.16 -5.49
CA LEU A 169 6.10 20.66 -5.82
C LEU A 169 6.23 19.38 -6.64
N ILE A 170 5.67 18.28 -6.10
CA ILE A 170 5.50 17.02 -6.82
C ILE A 170 4.04 16.93 -7.24
N THR A 171 3.80 16.84 -8.55
CA THR A 171 2.42 16.82 -9.07
C THR A 171 1.70 15.52 -8.69
N GLN A 172 0.35 15.58 -8.62
CA GLN A 172 -0.46 14.39 -8.38
C GLN A 172 -0.16 13.29 -9.40
N GLN A 173 -0.09 13.67 -10.68
CA GLN A 173 0.22 12.74 -11.76
C GLN A 173 1.60 12.09 -11.58
N GLN A 174 2.60 12.86 -11.17
CA GLN A 174 3.94 12.37 -10.91
C GLN A 174 3.95 11.30 -9.79
N LEU A 175 3.36 11.62 -8.63
CA LEU A 175 3.24 10.70 -7.50
C LEU A 175 2.48 9.43 -7.89
N LEU A 176 1.35 9.57 -8.58
CA LEU A 176 0.56 8.42 -9.01
C LEU A 176 1.34 7.51 -9.97
N THR A 177 2.03 8.12 -10.93
CA THR A 177 2.82 7.37 -11.92
C THR A 177 4.01 6.66 -11.29
N GLU A 178 4.74 7.32 -10.40
CA GLU A 178 5.90 6.75 -9.73
C GLU A 178 5.53 5.67 -8.71
N VAL A 179 4.43 5.88 -7.97
CA VAL A 179 4.01 4.95 -6.93
C VAL A 179 3.21 3.77 -7.49
N TRP A 180 2.28 3.98 -8.41
CA TRP A 180 1.39 2.92 -8.93
C TRP A 180 1.61 2.59 -10.40
N GLY A 181 2.26 3.45 -11.16
CA GLY A 181 2.50 3.29 -12.58
C GLY A 181 1.59 4.18 -13.44
N PRO A 182 1.87 4.28 -14.76
CA PRO A 182 1.21 5.22 -15.67
C PRO A 182 -0.32 5.05 -15.78
N ALA A 183 -0.83 3.83 -15.57
CA ALA A 183 -2.27 3.54 -15.61
C ALA A 183 -3.07 4.31 -14.54
N TYR A 184 -2.41 4.74 -13.46
CA TYR A 184 -3.04 5.44 -12.33
C TYR A 184 -3.00 6.96 -12.41
N ALA A 185 -2.45 7.54 -13.44
CA ALA A 185 -2.23 8.99 -13.55
C ALA A 185 -3.47 9.87 -13.28
N LYS A 186 -4.68 9.30 -13.30
CA LYS A 186 -5.95 9.99 -13.06
C LYS A 186 -6.62 9.63 -11.72
N GLU A 187 -6.05 8.73 -10.93
CA GLU A 187 -6.65 8.21 -9.70
C GLU A 187 -6.33 9.09 -8.46
N ALA A 188 -6.67 10.39 -8.54
CA ALA A 188 -6.32 11.37 -7.50
C ALA A 188 -6.86 11.02 -6.09
N ASN A 189 -7.94 10.23 -5.99
CA ASN A 189 -8.51 9.81 -4.71
C ASN A 189 -7.56 8.91 -3.92
N TYR A 190 -6.74 8.11 -4.58
CA TYR A 190 -5.70 7.30 -3.92
C TYR A 190 -4.76 8.19 -3.09
N LEU A 191 -4.20 9.24 -3.71
CA LEU A 191 -3.28 10.15 -3.02
C LEU A 191 -3.91 10.84 -1.82
N ARG A 192 -5.18 11.24 -1.91
CA ARG A 192 -5.88 11.89 -0.79
C ARG A 192 -5.94 10.99 0.44
N VAL A 193 -6.26 9.70 0.24
CA VAL A 193 -6.33 8.72 1.33
C VAL A 193 -4.97 8.56 1.98
N TYR A 194 -3.93 8.29 1.19
CA TYR A 194 -2.58 8.08 1.73
C TYR A 194 -1.98 9.34 2.36
N MET A 195 -2.21 10.51 1.78
CA MET A 195 -1.77 11.77 2.40
C MET A 195 -2.46 12.04 3.74
N ALA A 196 -3.75 11.68 3.87
CA ALA A 196 -4.43 11.76 5.15
C ALA A 196 -3.85 10.77 6.17
N GLN A 197 -3.53 9.54 5.76
CA GLN A 197 -2.88 8.54 6.62
C GLN A 197 -1.48 8.99 7.07
N LEU A 198 -0.65 9.46 6.14
CA LEU A 198 0.68 9.98 6.44
C LEU A 198 0.62 11.13 7.45
N ARG A 199 -0.30 12.07 7.27
CA ARG A 199 -0.49 13.21 8.20
C ARG A 199 -0.92 12.74 9.58
N ARG A 200 -1.86 11.79 9.68
CA ARG A 200 -2.27 11.21 10.97
C ARG A 200 -1.09 10.60 11.72
N LYS A 201 -0.18 9.96 11.01
CA LYS A 201 1.00 9.30 11.60
C LYS A 201 2.11 10.31 11.96
N LEU A 202 2.38 11.28 11.11
CA LEU A 202 3.59 12.09 11.17
C LEU A 202 3.38 13.50 11.72
N GLU A 203 2.33 14.19 11.30
CA GLU A 203 2.08 15.57 11.71
C GLU A 203 1.61 15.66 13.18
N LYS A 204 1.89 16.81 13.82
CA LYS A 204 1.32 17.12 15.14
C LYS A 204 -0.17 17.38 15.04
N GLU A 205 -0.57 18.14 14.01
CA GLU A 205 -1.95 18.47 13.68
C GLU A 205 -2.26 18.05 12.24
N PRO A 206 -2.87 16.88 12.02
CA PRO A 206 -3.14 16.37 10.67
C PRO A 206 -3.99 17.30 9.80
N GLY A 207 -4.90 18.08 10.41
CA GLY A 207 -5.76 19.06 9.73
C GLY A 207 -5.04 20.35 9.32
N SER A 208 -3.88 20.65 9.94
CA SER A 208 -3.04 21.82 9.65
C SER A 208 -1.58 21.37 9.48
N PRO A 209 -1.29 20.60 8.41
CA PRO A 209 0.03 20.00 8.23
C PRO A 209 1.11 21.06 8.03
N ARG A 210 2.29 20.84 8.61
CA ARG A 210 3.45 21.72 8.46
C ARG A 210 4.48 21.17 7.50
N HIS A 211 4.55 19.86 7.37
CA HIS A 211 5.57 19.18 6.57
C HIS A 211 5.01 18.59 5.28
N LEU A 212 3.81 17.98 5.32
CA LEU A 212 3.17 17.35 4.18
C LEU A 212 2.07 18.28 3.62
N ILE A 213 2.49 19.27 2.85
CA ILE A 213 1.62 20.35 2.35
C ILE A 213 0.84 19.92 1.12
N THR A 214 -0.43 20.31 1.01
CA THR A 214 -1.20 20.20 -0.24
C THR A 214 -1.11 21.52 -0.99
N GLU A 215 -0.72 21.45 -2.27
CA GLU A 215 -0.88 22.56 -3.22
C GLU A 215 -2.16 22.30 -4.03
N PRO A 216 -3.23 23.05 -3.75
CA PRO A 216 -4.56 22.76 -4.32
C PRO A 216 -4.55 22.68 -5.85
N GLY A 217 -5.11 21.59 -6.39
CA GLY A 217 -5.19 21.34 -7.83
C GLY A 217 -3.88 20.92 -8.50
N MET A 218 -2.74 21.00 -7.82
CA MET A 218 -1.42 20.71 -8.40
C MET A 218 -0.78 19.43 -7.85
N GLY A 219 -0.66 19.32 -6.53
CA GLY A 219 0.06 18.19 -5.94
C GLY A 219 0.40 18.39 -4.47
N TYR A 220 1.57 17.91 -4.09
CA TYR A 220 2.03 17.91 -2.71
C TYR A 220 3.49 18.38 -2.62
N ARG A 221 3.84 18.92 -1.46
CA ARG A 221 5.19 19.41 -1.16
C ARG A 221 5.61 18.92 0.23
N PHE A 222 6.83 18.48 0.36
CA PHE A 222 7.45 18.23 1.65
C PHE A 222 8.28 19.44 2.08
N VAL A 223 8.01 19.93 3.28
CA VAL A 223 8.77 21.01 3.93
C VAL A 223 9.43 20.43 5.17
N PRO A 224 10.77 20.37 5.26
CA PRO A 224 11.51 19.84 6.40
C PRO A 224 11.26 20.54 7.74
#